data_d5c7c653a8349498fe0c9312d13d70a6
#
_entry.id   d5c7c653a8349498fe0c9312d13d70a6
#
_cell.length_a   1.000
_cell.length_b   1.000
_cell.length_c   1.000
_cell.angle_alpha   90.00
_cell.angle_beta   90.00
_cell.angle_gamma   90.00
#
_symmetry.space_group_name_H-M   'P 1'
#
loop_
_entity.id
_entity.type
_entity.pdbx_description
1 polymer ?
#
loop_
_entity_poly.entity_id
_entity_poly.type
_entity_poly.pdbx_seq_one_letter_code
_entity_poly.pdbx_strand_id
1 'polypeptide(L)'
;MLGRVLRPSELLDHARYRVADPAEALQPWIERYWSVRWDLEPGERYRAATVSEPAVNLTAEWGDLRRAGITGPGLWVTGPVTRTRFDVELSGVGGVVGVKFRLGGTRAFTTGRPADIRDSTVAAERWFPGIDAELAVPHDLDSAAEVLDRWLLSQAPEMTTGYERVRLALAAMSDRAVTNLRALAEAVAMSERGLQRLFLDHCGVGVKRILVRSRVIDAVAALDRGWDGSLGDLATGLGWFDQSHFTADFLRVTGYRPTEYLALRNRARAGRSGSDAPTVER
;
A
#
# COMPACT_ATOMS: atom_id res chain seq x y z
N MET A 1 3.57 11.07 -2.23
CA MET A 1 3.55 10.48 -3.59
C MET A 1 2.38 9.51 -3.71
N LEU A 2 1.39 9.82 -4.56
CA LEU A 2 0.21 8.97 -4.85
C LEU A 2 0.57 7.67 -5.61
N GLY A 3 1.82 7.37 -5.77
CA GLY A 3 2.38 6.37 -6.70
C GLY A 3 1.98 4.90 -6.49
N ARG A 4 0.91 4.67 -5.74
CA ARG A 4 0.34 3.35 -5.50
C ARG A 4 -1.16 3.28 -5.82
N VAL A 5 -1.77 4.42 -6.06
CA VAL A 5 -3.11 4.52 -6.64
C VAL A 5 -2.96 4.40 -8.15
N LEU A 6 -3.68 3.49 -8.75
CA LEU A 6 -3.74 3.41 -10.20
C LEU A 6 -4.51 4.63 -10.72
N ARG A 7 -3.96 5.34 -11.68
CA ARG A 7 -4.53 6.58 -12.22
C ARG A 7 -4.74 7.65 -11.15
N PRO A 8 -3.64 8.07 -10.44
CA PRO A 8 -3.74 8.95 -9.27
C PRO A 8 -4.42 10.29 -9.58
N SER A 9 -4.28 10.77 -10.79
CA SER A 9 -4.90 12.01 -11.23
C SER A 9 -6.43 11.94 -11.30
N GLU A 10 -7.01 10.79 -11.66
CA GLU A 10 -8.47 10.60 -11.62
C GLU A 10 -9.01 10.58 -10.18
N LEU A 11 -8.26 9.98 -9.24
CA LEU A 11 -8.66 10.02 -7.83
C LEU A 11 -8.79 11.47 -7.33
N LEU A 12 -7.85 12.33 -7.71
CA LEU A 12 -7.84 13.73 -7.24
C LEU A 12 -8.98 14.60 -7.83
N ASP A 13 -9.61 14.15 -8.91
CA ASP A 13 -10.82 14.80 -9.44
C ASP A 13 -12.06 14.51 -8.57
N HIS A 14 -12.05 13.40 -7.80
CA HIS A 14 -13.18 12.89 -7.01
C HIS A 14 -12.94 12.92 -5.50
N ALA A 15 -11.68 13.03 -5.05
CA ALA A 15 -11.34 12.94 -3.64
C ALA A 15 -10.10 13.74 -3.28
N ARG A 16 -10.03 14.20 -2.03
CA ARG A 16 -8.84 14.84 -1.45
C ARG A 16 -8.01 13.79 -0.75
N TYR A 17 -6.72 13.72 -1.09
CA TYR A 17 -5.75 12.83 -0.46
C TYR A 17 -4.72 13.66 0.31
N ARG A 18 -4.49 13.30 1.58
CA ARG A 18 -3.45 13.89 2.43
C ARG A 18 -2.59 12.81 3.06
N VAL A 19 -1.39 13.18 3.46
CA VAL A 19 -0.47 12.33 4.22
C VAL A 19 0.11 13.12 5.39
N ALA A 20 0.44 12.42 6.47
CA ALA A 20 1.18 12.93 7.60
C ALA A 20 2.23 11.90 8.03
N ASP A 21 3.36 12.38 8.52
CA ASP A 21 4.39 11.51 9.07
C ASP A 21 4.03 11.12 10.51
N PRO A 22 4.35 9.89 10.95
CA PRO A 22 4.22 9.49 12.34
C PRO A 22 5.30 10.16 13.21
N ALA A 23 5.07 10.20 14.51
CA ALA A 23 6.09 10.58 15.48
C ALA A 23 7.40 9.83 15.22
N GLU A 24 8.55 10.46 15.43
CA GLU A 24 9.88 9.92 15.14
C GLU A 24 10.08 8.52 15.75
N ALA A 25 9.62 8.33 16.99
CA ALA A 25 9.70 7.06 17.70
C ALA A 25 8.91 5.93 17.02
N LEU A 26 7.91 6.22 16.18
CA LEU A 26 7.10 5.25 15.45
C LEU A 26 7.58 4.97 14.02
N GLN A 27 8.41 5.82 13.47
CA GLN A 27 8.91 5.71 12.08
C GLN A 27 9.57 4.36 11.75
N PRO A 28 10.20 3.64 12.69
CA PRO A 28 10.69 2.30 12.39
C PRO A 28 9.61 1.31 11.92
N TRP A 29 8.37 1.48 12.34
CA TRP A 29 7.26 0.53 12.10
C TRP A 29 6.14 1.10 11.25
N ILE A 30 5.92 2.42 11.32
CA ILE A 30 4.88 3.13 10.57
C ILE A 30 5.51 3.84 9.38
N GLU A 31 4.92 3.67 8.21
CA GLU A 31 5.38 4.38 7.01
C GLU A 31 4.81 5.80 6.95
N ARG A 32 3.51 5.92 7.21
CA ARG A 32 2.78 7.19 7.20
C ARG A 32 1.38 7.03 7.75
N TYR A 33 0.77 8.13 8.12
CA TYR A 33 -0.67 8.30 8.16
C TYR A 33 -1.16 8.86 6.83
N TRP A 34 -2.39 8.56 6.47
CA TRP A 34 -2.99 9.04 5.23
C TRP A 34 -4.49 9.21 5.40
N SER A 35 -5.08 10.13 4.61
CA SER A 35 -6.52 10.27 4.53
C SER A 35 -6.98 10.42 3.10
N VAL A 36 -8.20 9.93 2.85
CA VAL A 36 -8.98 10.18 1.64
C VAL A 36 -10.34 10.69 2.07
N ARG A 37 -10.79 11.81 1.50
CA ARG A 37 -12.12 12.37 1.74
C ARG A 37 -12.78 12.67 0.41
N TRP A 38 -14.05 12.37 0.29
CA TRP A 38 -14.82 12.61 -0.91
C TRP A 38 -16.20 13.19 -0.56
N ASP A 39 -16.74 13.95 -1.52
CA ASP A 39 -18.08 14.50 -1.51
C ASP A 39 -18.54 14.46 -2.97
N LEU A 40 -19.25 13.39 -3.33
CA LEU A 40 -19.69 13.11 -4.70
C LEU A 40 -21.16 13.50 -4.88
N GLU A 41 -21.49 13.99 -6.07
CA GLU A 41 -22.87 14.34 -6.42
C GLU A 41 -23.83 13.15 -6.24
N PRO A 42 -25.10 13.38 -5.93
CA PRO A 42 -26.09 12.33 -5.80
C PRO A 42 -26.16 11.43 -7.03
N GLY A 43 -25.91 10.15 -6.83
CA GLY A 43 -25.87 9.15 -7.91
C GLY A 43 -24.50 8.94 -8.56
N GLU A 44 -23.53 9.81 -8.30
CA GLU A 44 -22.16 9.64 -8.75
C GLU A 44 -21.47 8.51 -7.98
N ARG A 45 -20.64 7.75 -8.67
CA ARG A 45 -19.79 6.70 -8.09
C ARG A 45 -18.41 6.75 -8.71
N TYR A 46 -17.40 6.63 -7.87
CA TYR A 46 -16.02 6.53 -8.32
C TYR A 46 -15.37 5.25 -7.80
N ARG A 47 -14.70 4.52 -8.69
CA ARG A 47 -13.97 3.30 -8.31
C ARG A 47 -12.47 3.57 -8.31
N ALA A 48 -11.92 3.68 -7.10
CA ALA A 48 -10.49 3.76 -6.88
C ALA A 48 -9.86 2.36 -6.86
N ALA A 49 -8.67 2.24 -7.43
CA ALA A 49 -7.87 1.01 -7.39
C ALA A 49 -6.46 1.32 -6.93
N THR A 50 -5.92 0.52 -6.01
CA THR A 50 -4.57 0.68 -5.51
C THR A 50 -3.73 -0.57 -5.69
N VAL A 51 -2.46 -0.36 -6.03
CA VAL A 51 -1.40 -1.38 -6.00
C VAL A 51 -0.36 -0.91 -5.01
N SER A 52 -0.43 -1.42 -3.78
CA SER A 52 0.52 -1.09 -2.73
C SER A 52 1.43 -2.27 -2.42
N GLU A 53 2.52 -2.04 -1.72
CA GLU A 53 3.26 -3.11 -1.06
C GLU A 53 2.31 -3.92 -0.18
N PRO A 54 2.56 -5.22 0.00
CA PRO A 54 1.69 -6.07 0.80
C PRO A 54 1.88 -5.82 2.30
N ALA A 55 1.68 -4.59 2.71
CA ALA A 55 1.73 -4.14 4.10
C ALA A 55 0.34 -4.20 4.74
N VAL A 56 0.30 -4.32 6.06
CA VAL A 56 -0.93 -4.18 6.83
C VAL A 56 -1.31 -2.71 6.92
N ASN A 57 -2.62 -2.42 6.88
CA ASN A 57 -3.16 -1.09 7.13
C ASN A 57 -4.25 -1.20 8.20
N LEU A 58 -4.23 -0.25 9.15
CA LEU A 58 -5.35 0.02 10.04
C LEU A 58 -6.09 1.24 9.50
N THR A 59 -7.40 1.18 9.37
CA THR A 59 -8.22 2.27 8.83
C THR A 59 -9.43 2.55 9.70
N ALA A 60 -9.72 3.85 9.90
CA ALA A 60 -11.01 4.35 10.36
C ALA A 60 -11.79 4.83 9.14
N GLU A 61 -12.95 4.25 8.89
CA GLU A 61 -13.74 4.47 7.68
C GLU A 61 -15.15 4.95 8.05
N TRP A 62 -15.66 5.96 7.34
CA TRP A 62 -16.99 6.50 7.54
C TRP A 62 -17.64 6.94 6.23
N GLY A 63 -18.99 7.09 6.25
CA GLY A 63 -19.76 7.49 5.07
C GLY A 63 -19.96 6.34 4.08
N ASP A 64 -20.18 6.70 2.83
CA ASP A 64 -20.61 5.78 1.79
C ASP A 64 -19.43 5.24 0.99
N LEU A 65 -18.90 4.12 1.41
CA LEU A 65 -17.89 3.38 0.64
C LEU A 65 -18.22 1.89 0.63
N ARG A 66 -17.79 1.21 -0.44
CA ARG A 66 -17.92 -0.24 -0.60
C ARG A 66 -16.60 -0.84 -1.00
N ARG A 67 -16.18 -1.85 -0.28
CA ARG A 67 -15.01 -2.68 -0.61
C ARG A 67 -15.13 -4.07 0.03
N ALA A 68 -14.34 -5.00 -0.43
CA ALA A 68 -14.33 -6.35 0.13
C ALA A 68 -13.93 -6.34 1.62
N GLY A 69 -14.65 -7.11 2.41
CA GLY A 69 -14.33 -7.41 3.81
C GLY A 69 -14.84 -6.40 4.83
N ILE A 70 -15.56 -5.34 4.44
CA ILE A 70 -16.21 -4.42 5.39
C ILE A 70 -17.73 -4.51 5.31
N THR A 71 -18.38 -4.20 6.42
CA THR A 71 -19.84 -4.21 6.54
C THR A 71 -20.44 -2.82 6.76
N GLY A 72 -19.60 -1.78 6.87
CA GLY A 72 -20.00 -0.39 7.11
C GLY A 72 -18.87 0.43 7.74
N PRO A 73 -19.18 1.63 8.23
CA PRO A 73 -18.25 2.47 8.98
C PRO A 73 -17.65 1.74 10.18
N GLY A 74 -16.40 2.07 10.53
CA GLY A 74 -15.72 1.47 11.68
C GLY A 74 -14.21 1.41 11.53
N LEU A 75 -13.58 0.71 12.47
CA LEU A 75 -12.15 0.44 12.47
C LEU A 75 -11.86 -0.92 11.82
N TRP A 76 -11.00 -0.93 10.84
CA TRP A 76 -10.69 -2.11 10.04
C TRP A 76 -9.19 -2.36 9.92
N VAL A 77 -8.78 -3.62 9.96
CA VAL A 77 -7.42 -4.04 9.59
C VAL A 77 -7.45 -4.78 8.28
N THR A 78 -6.77 -4.23 7.28
CA THR A 78 -6.55 -4.89 5.99
C THR A 78 -5.18 -5.52 5.97
N GLY A 79 -5.14 -6.82 5.77
CA GLY A 79 -3.92 -7.61 5.68
C GLY A 79 -3.16 -7.41 4.36
N PRO A 80 -2.03 -8.12 4.22
CA PRO A 80 -1.23 -8.04 3.01
C PRO A 80 -2.04 -8.44 1.77
N VAL A 81 -2.26 -7.47 0.86
CA VAL A 81 -2.92 -7.72 -0.43
C VAL A 81 -1.90 -8.31 -1.39
N THR A 82 -2.12 -9.56 -1.82
CA THR A 82 -1.14 -10.31 -2.59
C THR A 82 -1.61 -10.77 -3.96
N ARG A 83 -2.91 -10.88 -4.17
CA ARG A 83 -3.48 -11.46 -5.40
C ARG A 83 -3.55 -10.45 -6.55
N THR A 84 -4.22 -9.33 -6.31
CA THR A 84 -4.46 -8.31 -7.32
C THR A 84 -4.32 -6.92 -6.70
N ARG A 85 -4.86 -5.91 -7.38
CA ARG A 85 -5.08 -4.58 -6.84
C ARG A 85 -6.19 -4.60 -5.77
N PHE A 86 -6.24 -3.55 -4.98
CA PHE A 86 -7.28 -3.31 -3.99
C PHE A 86 -8.27 -2.28 -4.55
N ASP A 87 -9.52 -2.68 -4.71
CA ASP A 87 -10.58 -1.84 -5.28
C ASP A 87 -11.50 -1.31 -4.18
N VAL A 88 -11.87 -0.03 -4.27
CA VAL A 88 -12.82 0.66 -3.41
C VAL A 88 -13.80 1.44 -4.29
N GLU A 89 -15.09 1.32 -4.04
CA GLU A 89 -16.14 2.15 -4.66
C GLU A 89 -16.57 3.22 -3.65
N LEU A 90 -16.48 4.48 -4.07
CA LEU A 90 -16.86 5.67 -3.32
C LEU A 90 -18.20 6.17 -3.88
N SER A 91 -19.08 6.64 -2.99
CA SER A 91 -20.34 7.31 -3.34
C SER A 91 -20.72 8.30 -2.23
N GLY A 92 -21.60 9.27 -2.53
CA GLY A 92 -22.03 10.25 -1.54
C GLY A 92 -20.88 10.92 -0.80
N VAL A 93 -21.01 11.08 0.50
CA VAL A 93 -20.00 11.73 1.36
C VAL A 93 -19.33 10.72 2.26
N GLY A 94 -18.00 10.80 2.39
CA GLY A 94 -17.29 9.91 3.28
C GLY A 94 -15.79 10.19 3.38
N GLY A 95 -15.12 9.33 4.12
CA GLY A 95 -13.69 9.42 4.28
C GLY A 95 -13.07 8.21 4.95
N VAL A 96 -11.76 8.18 4.86
CA VAL A 96 -10.89 7.19 5.49
C VAL A 96 -9.69 7.91 6.07
N VAL A 97 -9.34 7.57 7.30
CA VAL A 97 -8.01 7.84 7.88
C VAL A 97 -7.32 6.51 8.09
N GLY A 98 -6.07 6.40 7.69
CA GLY A 98 -5.34 5.14 7.77
C GLY A 98 -3.93 5.26 8.29
N VAL A 99 -3.50 4.20 8.98
CA VAL A 99 -2.12 3.90 9.35
C VAL A 99 -1.58 2.92 8.33
N LYS A 100 -0.55 3.29 7.60
CA LYS A 100 0.20 2.36 6.78
C LYS A 100 1.43 1.87 7.55
N PHE A 101 1.41 0.62 7.95
CA PHE A 101 2.57 -0.01 8.55
C PHE A 101 3.66 -0.28 7.49
N ARG A 102 4.92 -0.22 7.91
CA ARG A 102 6.01 -0.77 7.09
C ARG A 102 5.88 -2.28 7.00
N LEU A 103 6.45 -2.88 5.97
CA LEU A 103 6.46 -4.33 5.82
C LEU A 103 7.04 -5.00 7.08
N GLY A 104 6.23 -5.83 7.73
CA GLY A 104 6.58 -6.50 8.97
C GLY A 104 6.43 -5.66 10.24
N GLY A 105 6.22 -4.35 10.13
CA GLY A 105 6.16 -3.43 11.27
C GLY A 105 5.01 -3.69 12.24
N THR A 106 3.88 -4.22 11.76
CA THR A 106 2.70 -4.52 12.59
C THR A 106 3.00 -5.46 13.75
N ARG A 107 4.01 -6.32 13.60
CA ARG A 107 4.41 -7.30 14.63
C ARG A 107 4.92 -6.68 15.93
N ALA A 108 5.24 -5.39 15.94
CA ALA A 108 5.59 -4.66 17.14
C ALA A 108 4.36 -4.28 18.00
N PHE A 109 3.14 -4.34 17.43
CA PHE A 109 1.91 -3.87 18.06
C PHE A 109 0.90 -4.97 18.32
N THR A 110 1.12 -6.18 17.82
CA THR A 110 0.17 -7.30 17.93
C THR A 110 0.89 -8.65 17.85
N THR A 111 0.33 -9.64 18.51
CA THR A 111 0.75 -11.05 18.37
C THR A 111 0.19 -11.71 17.12
N GLY A 112 -0.81 -11.10 16.47
CA GLY A 112 -1.44 -11.60 15.24
C GLY A 112 -0.43 -11.75 14.10
N ARG A 113 -0.56 -12.81 13.31
CA ARG A 113 0.33 -13.06 12.17
C ARG A 113 -0.27 -12.45 10.91
N PRO A 114 0.44 -11.58 10.16
CA PRO A 114 -0.08 -10.99 8.93
C PRO A 114 -0.54 -12.04 7.88
N ALA A 115 0.01 -13.25 7.95
CA ALA A 115 -0.40 -14.36 7.10
C ALA A 115 -1.87 -14.79 7.32
N ASP A 116 -2.38 -14.63 8.54
CA ASP A 116 -3.73 -15.10 8.93
C ASP A 116 -4.84 -14.19 8.36
N ILE A 117 -4.49 -12.95 8.01
CA ILE A 117 -5.40 -11.98 7.39
C ILE A 117 -4.99 -11.62 5.96
N ARG A 118 -4.16 -12.46 5.31
CA ARG A 118 -3.74 -12.23 3.92
C ARG A 118 -4.92 -12.18 2.97
N ASP A 119 -4.93 -11.19 2.09
CA ASP A 119 -6.01 -10.93 1.12
C ASP A 119 -7.39 -10.78 1.78
N SER A 120 -7.44 -10.34 3.03
CA SER A 120 -8.69 -10.11 3.77
C SER A 120 -8.67 -8.82 4.58
N THR A 121 -9.84 -8.38 4.97
CA THR A 121 -10.06 -7.30 5.93
C THR A 121 -10.87 -7.85 7.10
N VAL A 122 -10.50 -7.47 8.31
CA VAL A 122 -11.17 -7.86 9.56
C VAL A 122 -11.46 -6.63 10.40
N ALA A 123 -12.47 -6.69 11.27
CA ALA A 123 -12.66 -5.64 12.27
C ALA A 123 -11.39 -5.47 13.11
N ALA A 124 -11.03 -4.23 13.42
CA ALA A 124 -9.78 -3.92 14.12
C ALA A 124 -9.70 -4.57 15.50
N GLU A 125 -10.83 -4.68 16.20
CA GLU A 125 -10.97 -5.36 17.49
C GLU A 125 -10.46 -6.81 17.48
N ARG A 126 -10.59 -7.53 16.35
CA ARG A 126 -10.05 -8.90 16.23
C ARG A 126 -8.54 -8.96 16.16
N TRP A 127 -7.92 -7.84 15.80
CA TRP A 127 -6.48 -7.74 15.59
C TRP A 127 -5.78 -7.00 16.71
N PHE A 128 -6.44 -5.98 17.24
CA PHE A 128 -6.04 -5.15 18.39
C PHE A 128 -7.18 -5.16 19.42
N PRO A 129 -7.24 -6.16 20.31
CA PRO A 129 -8.31 -6.24 21.31
C PRO A 129 -8.38 -4.98 22.18
N GLY A 130 -9.58 -4.43 22.35
CA GLY A 130 -9.83 -3.21 23.10
C GLY A 130 -9.74 -1.91 22.27
N ILE A 131 -9.32 -1.97 21.01
CA ILE A 131 -9.11 -0.77 20.19
C ILE A 131 -10.38 0.08 20.04
N ASP A 132 -11.55 -0.53 19.87
CA ASP A 132 -12.81 0.20 19.67
C ASP A 132 -13.21 1.03 20.90
N ALA A 133 -12.79 0.63 22.11
CA ALA A 133 -13.01 1.37 23.34
C ALA A 133 -11.92 2.43 23.59
N GLU A 134 -10.72 2.23 23.08
CA GLU A 134 -9.53 3.06 23.33
C GLU A 134 -9.30 4.12 22.26
N LEU A 135 -9.75 3.89 21.02
CA LEU A 135 -9.37 4.68 19.88
C LEU A 135 -10.58 5.30 19.16
N ALA A 136 -10.81 6.58 19.41
CA ALA A 136 -11.71 7.42 18.61
C ALA A 136 -10.87 8.24 17.62
N VAL A 137 -10.84 7.83 16.36
CA VAL A 137 -10.05 8.50 15.31
C VAL A 137 -10.82 9.70 14.76
N PRO A 138 -10.28 10.94 14.90
CA PRO A 138 -10.88 12.12 14.27
C PRO A 138 -10.92 12.00 12.75
N HIS A 139 -11.86 12.71 12.12
CA HIS A 139 -11.98 12.68 10.67
C HIS A 139 -10.92 13.54 9.97
N ASP A 140 -10.40 14.59 10.59
CA ASP A 140 -9.27 15.33 10.02
C ASP A 140 -7.94 14.63 10.31
N LEU A 141 -6.99 14.73 9.37
CA LEU A 141 -5.75 13.95 9.42
C LEU A 141 -4.80 14.43 10.53
N ASP A 142 -4.75 15.73 10.80
CA ASP A 142 -3.77 16.28 11.75
C ASP A 142 -4.13 15.86 13.18
N SER A 143 -5.40 16.06 13.59
CA SER A 143 -5.90 15.57 14.87
C SER A 143 -5.86 14.04 14.96
N ALA A 144 -6.12 13.34 13.84
CA ALA A 144 -6.04 11.89 13.78
C ALA A 144 -4.60 11.39 14.00
N ALA A 145 -3.60 12.05 13.42
CA ALA A 145 -2.19 11.68 13.58
C ALA A 145 -1.77 11.75 15.06
N GLU A 146 -2.17 12.80 15.78
CA GLU A 146 -1.88 12.95 17.22
C GLU A 146 -2.52 11.84 18.06
N VAL A 147 -3.77 11.47 17.76
CA VAL A 147 -4.48 10.40 18.45
C VAL A 147 -3.85 9.04 18.15
N LEU A 148 -3.51 8.79 16.88
CA LEU A 148 -2.87 7.56 16.44
C LEU A 148 -1.46 7.41 17.02
N ASP A 149 -0.66 8.48 17.03
CA ASP A 149 0.67 8.48 17.66
C ASP A 149 0.59 8.10 19.14
N ARG A 150 -0.32 8.74 19.87
CA ARG A 150 -0.50 8.47 21.31
C ARG A 150 -0.91 7.03 21.57
N TRP A 151 -1.88 6.51 20.81
CA TRP A 151 -2.34 5.13 20.96
C TRP A 151 -1.26 4.12 20.56
N LEU A 152 -0.55 4.31 19.42
CA LEU A 152 0.50 3.42 18.98
C LEU A 152 1.70 3.41 19.95
N LEU A 153 2.08 4.57 20.51
CA LEU A 153 3.13 4.66 21.52
C LEU A 153 2.73 3.96 22.83
N SER A 154 1.45 4.01 23.22
CA SER A 154 0.97 3.30 24.42
C SER A 154 1.08 1.78 24.30
N GLN A 155 1.14 1.24 23.10
CA GLN A 155 1.40 -0.19 22.84
C GLN A 155 2.86 -0.60 23.11
N ALA A 156 3.75 0.34 23.47
CA ALA A 156 5.17 0.12 23.78
C ALA A 156 5.89 -0.74 22.73
N PRO A 157 5.90 -0.35 21.43
CA PRO A 157 6.48 -1.17 20.38
C PRO A 157 7.98 -1.39 20.57
N GLU A 158 8.42 -2.65 20.43
CA GLU A 158 9.82 -3.01 20.58
C GLU A 158 10.45 -3.44 19.25
N MET A 159 11.72 -3.05 19.06
CA MET A 159 12.52 -3.50 17.94
C MET A 159 13.05 -4.91 18.20
N THR A 160 12.49 -5.89 17.51
CA THR A 160 12.98 -7.28 17.62
C THR A 160 14.07 -7.56 16.61
N THR A 161 15.00 -8.46 16.94
CA THR A 161 16.06 -8.91 16.01
C THR A 161 15.47 -9.47 14.70
N GLY A 162 14.30 -10.11 14.77
CA GLY A 162 13.60 -10.59 13.57
C GLY A 162 13.18 -9.44 12.66
N TYR A 163 12.59 -8.40 13.22
CA TYR A 163 12.17 -7.25 12.45
C TYR A 163 13.36 -6.42 11.92
N GLU A 164 14.44 -6.28 12.68
CA GLU A 164 15.69 -5.66 12.19
C GLU A 164 16.22 -6.37 10.94
N ARG A 165 16.23 -7.70 10.94
CA ARG A 165 16.62 -8.49 9.76
C ARG A 165 15.68 -8.29 8.57
N VAL A 166 14.37 -8.15 8.80
CA VAL A 166 13.42 -7.80 7.73
C VAL A 166 13.78 -6.44 7.15
N ARG A 167 14.03 -5.43 7.98
CA ARG A 167 14.40 -4.08 7.52
C ARG A 167 15.69 -4.08 6.71
N LEU A 168 16.73 -4.80 7.16
CA LEU A 168 18.00 -4.97 6.43
C LEU A 168 17.77 -5.61 5.06
N ALA A 169 16.94 -6.66 5.00
CA ALA A 169 16.63 -7.34 3.75
C ALA A 169 15.83 -6.42 2.80
N LEU A 170 14.86 -5.65 3.32
CA LEU A 170 14.12 -4.66 2.52
C LEU A 170 15.02 -3.54 1.99
N ALA A 171 15.99 -3.08 2.79
CA ALA A 171 16.98 -2.10 2.34
C ALA A 171 17.88 -2.68 1.22
N ALA A 172 18.32 -3.93 1.36
CA ALA A 172 19.12 -4.61 0.34
C ALA A 172 18.36 -4.79 -0.99
N MET A 173 17.03 -4.92 -0.96
CA MET A 173 16.20 -5.00 -2.19
C MET A 173 16.25 -3.73 -3.07
N SER A 174 16.70 -2.60 -2.52
CA SER A 174 16.88 -1.35 -3.27
C SER A 174 18.14 -1.37 -4.13
N ASP A 175 19.06 -2.30 -3.90
CA ASP A 175 20.23 -2.52 -4.75
C ASP A 175 19.81 -3.24 -6.03
N ARG A 176 20.14 -2.65 -7.18
CA ARG A 176 19.87 -3.24 -8.50
C ARG A 176 20.57 -4.59 -8.74
N ALA A 177 21.64 -4.90 -8.02
CA ALA A 177 22.32 -6.20 -8.05
C ALA A 177 21.47 -7.31 -7.41
N VAL A 178 20.56 -6.96 -6.51
CA VAL A 178 19.69 -7.90 -5.80
C VAL A 178 18.44 -8.20 -6.64
N THR A 179 18.58 -9.06 -7.62
CA THR A 179 17.51 -9.39 -8.56
C THR A 179 16.69 -10.63 -8.22
N ASN A 180 17.12 -11.42 -7.24
CA ASN A 180 16.47 -12.68 -6.89
C ASN A 180 16.69 -13.04 -5.42
N LEU A 181 16.00 -14.12 -4.99
CA LEU A 181 16.06 -14.58 -3.59
C LEU A 181 17.47 -14.95 -3.15
N ARG A 182 18.25 -15.60 -4.03
CA ARG A 182 19.63 -16.04 -3.71
C ARG A 182 20.52 -14.81 -3.45
N ALA A 183 20.53 -13.86 -4.38
CA ALA A 183 21.31 -12.63 -4.22
C ALA A 183 20.92 -11.86 -2.95
N LEU A 184 19.62 -11.81 -2.63
CA LEU A 184 19.17 -11.21 -1.39
C LEU A 184 19.66 -11.96 -0.15
N ALA A 185 19.58 -13.28 -0.14
CA ALA A 185 20.03 -14.11 0.97
C ALA A 185 21.53 -13.95 1.21
N GLU A 186 22.33 -13.90 0.14
CA GLU A 186 23.78 -13.62 0.19
C GLU A 186 24.04 -12.21 0.75
N ALA A 187 23.33 -11.18 0.27
CA ALA A 187 23.49 -9.79 0.71
C ALA A 187 23.23 -9.58 2.22
N VAL A 188 22.34 -10.40 2.81
CA VAL A 188 22.00 -10.29 4.25
C VAL A 188 22.56 -11.44 5.10
N ALA A 189 23.50 -12.21 4.56
CA ALA A 189 24.14 -13.33 5.23
C ALA A 189 23.14 -14.33 5.86
N MET A 190 22.07 -14.68 5.14
CA MET A 190 21.05 -15.63 5.57
C MET A 190 20.90 -16.77 4.57
N SER A 191 20.39 -17.94 5.01
CA SER A 191 19.93 -18.95 4.06
C SER A 191 18.63 -18.53 3.40
N GLU A 192 18.40 -18.92 2.13
CA GLU A 192 17.15 -18.66 1.41
C GLU A 192 15.91 -19.13 2.20
N ARG A 193 15.99 -20.33 2.80
CA ARG A 193 14.91 -20.89 3.64
C ARG A 193 14.67 -20.04 4.90
N GLY A 194 15.74 -19.55 5.54
CA GLY A 194 15.67 -18.68 6.71
C GLY A 194 14.99 -17.35 6.36
N LEU A 195 15.42 -16.76 5.24
CA LEU A 195 14.86 -15.52 4.74
C LEU A 195 13.38 -15.66 4.35
N GLN A 196 12.99 -16.73 3.65
CA GLN A 196 11.59 -16.99 3.33
C GLN A 196 10.71 -17.13 4.58
N ARG A 197 11.18 -17.88 5.60
CA ARG A 197 10.47 -18.02 6.87
C ARG A 197 10.32 -16.69 7.58
N LEU A 198 11.39 -15.90 7.66
CA LEU A 198 11.38 -14.56 8.27
C LEU A 198 10.30 -13.67 7.65
N PHE A 199 10.24 -13.62 6.33
CA PHE A 199 9.25 -12.80 5.63
C PHE A 199 7.81 -13.32 5.78
N LEU A 200 7.62 -14.64 5.77
CA LEU A 200 6.29 -15.22 6.03
C LEU A 200 5.82 -14.89 7.44
N ASP A 201 6.69 -14.95 8.44
CA ASP A 201 6.35 -14.67 9.83
C ASP A 201 6.06 -13.20 10.10
N HIS A 202 6.87 -12.29 9.55
CA HIS A 202 6.72 -10.85 9.79
C HIS A 202 5.79 -10.14 8.81
N CYS A 203 5.88 -10.48 7.52
CA CYS A 203 5.13 -9.79 6.46
C CYS A 203 3.89 -10.58 5.99
N GLY A 204 3.76 -11.86 6.36
CA GLY A 204 2.70 -12.74 5.87
C GLY A 204 2.84 -13.13 4.39
N VAL A 205 3.94 -12.72 3.74
CA VAL A 205 4.16 -12.86 2.29
C VAL A 205 5.60 -13.27 2.03
N GLY A 206 5.81 -14.23 1.13
CA GLY A 206 7.16 -14.65 0.75
C GLY A 206 7.91 -13.60 -0.07
N VAL A 207 9.21 -13.57 0.10
CA VAL A 207 10.15 -12.60 -0.52
C VAL A 207 9.94 -12.44 -2.02
N LYS A 208 9.83 -13.54 -2.77
CA LYS A 208 9.66 -13.50 -4.24
C LYS A 208 8.44 -12.65 -4.65
N ARG A 209 7.34 -12.76 -3.91
CA ARG A 209 6.12 -11.99 -4.19
C ARG A 209 6.29 -10.50 -3.88
N ILE A 210 7.05 -10.17 -2.84
CA ILE A 210 7.39 -8.78 -2.51
C ILE A 210 8.26 -8.18 -3.62
N LEU A 211 9.32 -8.87 -4.05
CA LEU A 211 10.19 -8.42 -5.14
C LEU A 211 9.42 -8.15 -6.44
N VAL A 212 8.55 -9.09 -6.84
CA VAL A 212 7.74 -8.91 -8.06
C VAL A 212 6.80 -7.70 -7.91
N ARG A 213 6.13 -7.58 -6.77
CA ARG A 213 5.18 -6.50 -6.54
C ARG A 213 5.86 -5.13 -6.49
N SER A 214 7.03 -5.02 -5.86
CA SER A 214 7.84 -3.80 -5.87
C SER A 214 8.18 -3.36 -7.28
N ARG A 215 8.68 -4.27 -8.13
CA ARG A 215 8.98 -3.97 -9.53
C ARG A 215 7.76 -3.51 -10.32
N VAL A 216 6.59 -4.13 -10.10
CA VAL A 216 5.35 -3.70 -10.75
C VAL A 216 4.95 -2.30 -10.30
N ILE A 217 5.12 -1.97 -9.02
CA ILE A 217 4.88 -0.62 -8.50
C ILE A 217 5.81 0.40 -9.18
N ASP A 218 7.09 0.05 -9.35
CA ASP A 218 8.07 0.90 -10.04
C ASP A 218 7.71 1.07 -11.52
N ALA A 219 7.24 0.00 -12.19
CA ALA A 219 6.75 0.06 -13.55
C ALA A 219 5.53 0.97 -13.69
N VAL A 220 4.53 0.84 -12.82
CA VAL A 220 3.36 1.74 -12.77
C VAL A 220 3.82 3.19 -12.59
N ALA A 221 4.72 3.45 -11.66
CA ALA A 221 5.25 4.79 -11.41
C ALA A 221 6.02 5.34 -12.63
N ALA A 222 6.79 4.53 -13.34
CA ALA A 222 7.47 4.93 -14.57
C ALA A 222 6.46 5.27 -15.68
N LEU A 223 5.48 4.41 -15.88
CA LEU A 223 4.41 4.64 -16.84
C LEU A 223 3.63 5.92 -16.53
N ASP A 224 3.26 6.18 -15.28
CA ASP A 224 2.53 7.37 -14.85
C ASP A 224 3.35 8.66 -15.05
N ARG A 225 4.67 8.61 -14.85
CA ARG A 225 5.56 9.75 -15.15
C ARG A 225 5.74 10.02 -16.64
N GLY A 226 5.29 9.15 -17.50
CA GLY A 226 5.35 9.34 -18.97
C GLY A 226 6.50 8.61 -19.62
N TRP A 227 6.79 7.37 -19.20
CA TRP A 227 7.74 6.51 -19.89
C TRP A 227 7.46 6.49 -21.41
N ASP A 228 8.46 6.80 -22.22
CA ASP A 228 8.43 6.94 -23.67
C ASP A 228 9.21 5.84 -24.42
N GLY A 229 9.98 5.03 -23.68
CA GLY A 229 10.70 3.88 -24.22
C GLY A 229 9.80 2.67 -24.49
N SER A 230 10.39 1.60 -25.04
CA SER A 230 9.66 0.36 -25.24
C SER A 230 9.29 -0.32 -23.90
N LEU A 231 8.25 -1.14 -23.92
CA LEU A 231 7.89 -1.97 -22.75
C LEU A 231 8.92 -3.06 -22.47
N GLY A 232 9.69 -3.47 -23.48
CA GLY A 232 10.82 -4.38 -23.34
C GLY A 232 11.98 -3.74 -22.56
N ASP A 233 12.32 -2.48 -22.88
CA ASP A 233 13.35 -1.73 -22.16
C ASP A 233 12.95 -1.46 -20.72
N LEU A 234 11.67 -1.13 -20.47
CA LEU A 234 11.14 -0.98 -19.12
C LEU A 234 11.26 -2.29 -18.33
N ALA A 235 10.88 -3.40 -18.94
CA ALA A 235 10.96 -4.73 -18.32
C ALA A 235 12.40 -5.07 -17.93
N THR A 236 13.33 -4.96 -18.88
CA THR A 236 14.76 -5.26 -18.65
C THR A 236 15.37 -4.30 -17.61
N GLY A 237 15.07 -3.01 -17.72
CA GLY A 237 15.55 -1.99 -16.79
C GLY A 237 15.08 -2.17 -15.34
N LEU A 238 13.95 -2.84 -15.15
CA LEU A 238 13.38 -3.17 -13.82
C LEU A 238 13.68 -4.63 -13.40
N GLY A 239 14.49 -5.39 -14.17
CA GLY A 239 14.99 -6.71 -13.81
C GLY A 239 14.06 -7.88 -14.13
N TRP A 240 13.17 -7.76 -15.12
CA TRP A 240 12.53 -8.91 -15.75
C TRP A 240 13.43 -9.49 -16.83
N PHE A 241 13.31 -10.80 -17.03
CA PHE A 241 14.05 -11.50 -18.08
C PHE A 241 13.60 -11.07 -19.48
N ASP A 242 12.28 -10.91 -19.67
CA ASP A 242 11.66 -10.50 -20.94
C ASP A 242 10.33 -9.76 -20.73
N GLN A 243 9.82 -9.18 -21.79
CA GLN A 243 8.55 -8.46 -21.79
C GLN A 243 7.33 -9.36 -21.50
N SER A 244 7.40 -10.65 -21.79
CA SER A 244 6.28 -11.58 -21.56
C SER A 244 6.09 -11.83 -20.08
N HIS A 245 7.18 -12.09 -19.35
CA HIS A 245 7.17 -12.20 -17.88
C HIS A 245 6.72 -10.91 -17.22
N PHE A 246 7.22 -9.75 -17.67
CA PHE A 246 6.76 -8.45 -17.21
C PHE A 246 5.24 -8.30 -17.42
N THR A 247 4.73 -8.57 -18.63
CA THR A 247 3.31 -8.44 -18.94
C THR A 247 2.44 -9.34 -18.05
N ALA A 248 2.87 -10.58 -17.82
CA ALA A 248 2.15 -11.52 -16.96
C ALA A 248 2.11 -11.05 -15.50
N ASP A 249 3.25 -10.60 -14.95
CA ASP A 249 3.33 -10.09 -13.59
C ASP A 249 2.56 -8.78 -13.42
N PHE A 250 2.66 -7.86 -14.37
CA PHE A 250 1.94 -6.60 -14.37
C PHE A 250 0.42 -6.82 -14.39
N LEU A 251 -0.07 -7.69 -15.30
CA LEU A 251 -1.49 -8.07 -15.36
C LEU A 251 -1.97 -8.69 -14.05
N ARG A 252 -1.20 -9.63 -13.48
CA ARG A 252 -1.56 -10.29 -12.23
C ARG A 252 -1.69 -9.32 -11.06
N VAL A 253 -0.84 -8.30 -11.00
CA VAL A 253 -0.79 -7.34 -9.87
C VAL A 253 -1.76 -6.18 -10.07
N THR A 254 -1.88 -5.64 -11.29
CA THR A 254 -2.67 -4.44 -11.58
C THR A 254 -4.07 -4.76 -12.12
N GLY A 255 -4.28 -5.96 -12.67
CA GLY A 255 -5.49 -6.31 -13.40
C GLY A 255 -5.57 -5.73 -14.82
N TYR A 256 -4.48 -5.10 -15.31
CA TYR A 256 -4.39 -4.55 -16.66
C TYR A 256 -3.14 -5.08 -17.37
N ARG A 257 -3.19 -5.22 -18.67
CA ARG A 257 -1.96 -5.33 -19.49
C ARG A 257 -1.24 -3.97 -19.50
N PRO A 258 0.10 -3.93 -19.58
CA PRO A 258 0.84 -2.65 -19.64
C PRO A 258 0.34 -1.71 -20.76
N THR A 259 0.00 -2.26 -21.93
CA THR A 259 -0.56 -1.50 -23.06
C THR A 259 -1.95 -0.93 -22.77
N GLU A 260 -2.80 -1.70 -22.11
CA GLU A 260 -4.13 -1.25 -21.66
C GLU A 260 -4.02 -0.13 -20.65
N TYR A 261 -3.08 -0.28 -19.69
CA TYR A 261 -2.82 0.74 -18.67
C TYR A 261 -2.35 2.06 -19.30
N LEU A 262 -1.42 1.99 -20.27
CA LEU A 262 -0.98 3.16 -21.04
C LEU A 262 -2.13 3.84 -21.79
N ALA A 263 -2.99 3.06 -22.45
CA ALA A 263 -4.14 3.60 -23.17
C ALA A 263 -5.12 4.34 -22.24
N LEU A 264 -5.40 3.76 -21.06
CA LEU A 264 -6.25 4.40 -20.04
C LEU A 264 -5.64 5.71 -19.53
N ARG A 265 -4.33 5.70 -19.20
CA ARG A 265 -3.61 6.91 -18.77
C ARG A 265 -3.66 8.02 -19.82
N ASN A 266 -3.44 7.69 -21.10
CA ASN A 266 -3.42 8.67 -22.18
C ASN A 266 -4.81 9.30 -22.41
N ARG A 267 -5.89 8.53 -22.29
CA ARG A 267 -7.26 9.05 -22.34
C ARG A 267 -7.53 10.05 -21.21
N ALA A 268 -7.13 9.71 -19.98
CA ALA A 268 -7.27 10.58 -18.81
C ALA A 268 -6.49 11.90 -18.96
N ARG A 269 -5.31 11.87 -19.59
CA ARG A 269 -4.52 13.08 -19.88
C ARG A 269 -5.14 13.94 -20.98
N ALA A 270 -5.66 13.32 -22.04
CA ALA A 270 -6.30 14.04 -23.16
C ALA A 270 -7.58 14.78 -22.68
N GLY A 271 -8.35 14.20 -21.76
CA GLY A 271 -9.53 14.85 -21.17
C GLY A 271 -9.21 16.07 -20.31
N ARG A 272 -7.96 16.22 -19.81
CA ARG A 272 -7.55 17.33 -18.93
C ARG A 272 -6.85 18.48 -19.61
N SER A 273 -6.42 18.33 -20.84
CA SER A 273 -5.81 19.46 -21.57
C SER A 273 -6.76 20.65 -21.77
N GLY A 274 -7.98 20.62 -21.18
CA GLY A 274 -8.97 21.68 -21.13
C GLY A 274 -9.36 22.18 -19.74
N SER A 275 -8.73 21.71 -18.64
CA SER A 275 -9.03 22.12 -17.26
C SER A 275 -7.78 22.20 -16.40
N ASP A 276 -7.65 23.26 -15.58
CA ASP A 276 -6.51 23.57 -14.73
C ASP A 276 -6.08 22.44 -13.78
N ALA A 277 -4.76 22.37 -13.47
CA ALA A 277 -4.12 21.33 -12.68
C ALA A 277 -4.55 21.39 -11.18
N PRO A 278 -4.87 20.25 -10.54
CA PRO A 278 -5.18 20.21 -9.12
C PRO A 278 -3.91 20.31 -8.25
N THR A 279 -4.01 21.08 -7.18
CA THR A 279 -2.94 21.33 -6.20
C THR A 279 -2.84 20.17 -5.21
N VAL A 280 -1.65 19.63 -5.01
CA VAL A 280 -1.32 18.69 -3.91
C VAL A 280 -0.88 19.54 -2.72
N GLU A 281 -1.68 19.60 -1.67
CA GLU A 281 -1.29 20.20 -0.38
C GLU A 281 -0.45 19.20 0.43
N ARG A 282 0.66 19.68 0.98
CA ARG A 282 1.53 18.96 1.94
C ARG A 282 1.05 19.17 3.36
#